data_7cf2399538c2c39a85b113f00034eda6
#
_entry.id   7cf2399538c2c39a85b113f00034eda6
#
_cell.length_a   1.000
_cell.length_b   1.000
_cell.length_c   1.000
_cell.angle_alpha   90.00
_cell.angle_beta   90.00
_cell.angle_gamma   90.00
#
_symmetry.space_group_name_H-M   'P 1'
#
loop_
_entity.id
_entity.type
_entity.pdbx_description
1 polymer ?
#
loop_
_entity_poly.entity_id
_entity_poly.type
_entity_poly.pdbx_seq_one_letter_code
_entity_poly.pdbx_strand_id
1 'polypeptide(L)'
;MPFLEGFFEELYQKNKEYPKNNRVTPIHPRNYVNALTQLMAQRIGNVLHELAREEKYIEMFNLVREIDQKLDSHSQIDLHSPLSTVHYRYDEKVLPNIYPELFFTNPMLITNQGKGANNFFKTLKTELQTADQADFMVSFIRWSGLQLLLRPFDELHRNGKKIRILTSSYMSITEPKALRRLMEMENVEVKVFQSGHISFHTKAYLFSRLSNLHTVIVGSSNLSKSAISHGYEWNVKLPDAHHTPIYQYARQFFEEMWNDARAVPLTEEFINQYEDIYRASHISNNSLTNPFFYQIGQEKQNTRKAAEAKTIYLQRTQITPNAMQEKALEALRETRKNGNTKGVVIAATGTGKTYLSAFDVHQAQASTLLFLAHRDELLENAKKTFADVFGTDDFMGKVTGTVKERDKPFLFSTVQSLHREEILNKFHPTYFDYIIVDEFHH
;
A
#
# COMPACT_ATOMS: atom_id res chain seq x y z
N MET A 1 38.07 19.20 1.65
CA MET A 1 36.69 19.70 1.50
C MET A 1 36.09 19.78 2.90
N PRO A 2 35.39 20.86 3.26
CA PRO A 2 34.65 20.88 4.52
C PRO A 2 33.61 19.74 4.51
N PHE A 3 33.47 19.05 5.63
CA PHE A 3 32.43 18.02 5.76
C PHE A 3 31.07 18.69 5.67
N LEU A 4 30.18 18.15 4.83
CA LEU A 4 28.80 18.56 4.77
C LEU A 4 28.11 18.19 6.10
N GLU A 5 27.25 19.04 6.61
CA GLU A 5 26.40 18.69 7.76
C GLU A 5 25.39 17.63 7.37
N GLY A 6 25.17 16.65 8.23
CA GLY A 6 24.19 15.59 8.00
C GLY A 6 24.65 14.20 8.48
N PHE A 7 23.81 13.20 8.24
CA PHE A 7 24.09 11.80 8.50
C PHE A 7 24.65 11.14 7.23
N PHE A 8 25.77 10.42 7.35
CA PHE A 8 26.42 9.71 6.26
C PHE A 8 26.76 8.28 6.68
N GLU A 9 26.55 7.34 5.77
CA GLU A 9 26.95 5.93 5.92
C GLU A 9 27.76 5.50 4.70
N GLU A 10 28.96 4.97 4.94
CA GLU A 10 29.85 4.46 3.89
C GLU A 10 30.76 3.36 4.43
N LEU A 11 31.40 2.59 3.53
CA LEU A 11 32.43 1.63 3.93
C LEU A 11 33.65 2.36 4.46
N TYR A 12 34.14 1.92 5.65
CA TYR A 12 35.32 2.49 6.30
C TYR A 12 36.56 2.39 5.40
N GLN A 13 37.26 3.50 5.23
CA GLN A 13 38.51 3.60 4.47
C GLN A 13 39.64 4.05 5.40
N LYS A 14 40.69 3.25 5.52
CA LYS A 14 41.80 3.47 6.47
C LYS A 14 42.48 4.85 6.31
N ASN A 15 42.57 5.37 5.09
CA ASN A 15 43.28 6.62 4.76
C ASN A 15 42.35 7.82 4.59
N LYS A 16 41.08 7.70 4.97
CA LYS A 16 40.11 8.80 4.90
C LYS A 16 39.93 9.42 6.28
N GLU A 17 39.96 10.73 6.35
CA GLU A 17 39.60 11.45 7.56
C GLU A 17 38.08 11.45 7.77
N TYR A 18 37.68 11.22 9.01
CA TYR A 18 36.29 11.22 9.43
C TYR A 18 36.04 12.26 10.53
N PRO A 19 34.85 12.80 10.67
CA PRO A 19 34.51 13.67 11.80
C PRO A 19 34.79 13.01 13.15
N LYS A 20 35.09 13.80 14.16
CA LYS A 20 35.42 13.28 15.50
C LYS A 20 34.35 12.40 16.13
N ASN A 21 33.09 12.58 15.75
CA ASN A 21 31.96 11.84 16.28
C ASN A 21 31.54 10.64 15.40
N ASN A 22 32.45 10.12 14.59
CA ASN A 22 32.16 8.95 13.77
C ASN A 22 32.04 7.68 14.65
N ARG A 23 31.29 6.71 14.17
CA ARG A 23 31.19 5.37 14.74
C ARG A 23 31.48 4.35 13.64
N VAL A 24 32.49 3.53 13.88
CA VAL A 24 32.81 2.40 13.00
C VAL A 24 32.09 1.17 13.53
N THR A 25 31.22 0.58 12.70
CA THR A 25 30.48 -0.64 13.04
C THR A 25 30.89 -1.75 12.08
N PRO A 26 31.32 -2.92 12.57
CA PRO A 26 31.63 -4.05 11.71
C PRO A 26 30.43 -4.54 10.92
N ILE A 27 30.64 -4.86 9.65
CA ILE A 27 29.63 -5.49 8.80
C ILE A 27 29.66 -6.99 9.03
N HIS A 28 28.49 -7.61 9.14
CA HIS A 28 28.39 -9.07 9.26
C HIS A 28 28.89 -9.74 7.96
N PRO A 29 29.71 -10.82 8.02
CA PRO A 29 30.32 -11.46 6.83
C PRO A 29 29.33 -11.80 5.72
N ARG A 30 28.09 -12.19 6.03
CA ARG A 30 27.04 -12.46 5.04
C ARG A 30 26.71 -11.28 4.12
N ASN A 31 27.04 -10.05 4.54
CA ASN A 31 26.76 -8.83 3.79
C ASN A 31 28.00 -8.32 3.03
N TYR A 32 29.16 -8.98 3.11
CA TYR A 32 30.38 -8.51 2.46
C TYR A 32 30.24 -8.39 0.94
N VAL A 33 29.65 -9.39 0.29
CA VAL A 33 29.46 -9.37 -1.18
C VAL A 33 28.67 -8.14 -1.58
N ASN A 34 27.52 -7.90 -0.93
CA ASN A 34 26.67 -6.77 -1.24
C ASN A 34 27.39 -5.42 -0.99
N ALA A 35 28.08 -5.29 0.15
CA ALA A 35 28.79 -4.05 0.49
C ALA A 35 29.92 -3.76 -0.52
N LEU A 36 30.68 -4.77 -0.89
CA LEU A 36 31.77 -4.63 -1.87
C LEU A 36 31.27 -4.36 -3.27
N THR A 37 30.19 -5.04 -3.70
CA THR A 37 29.55 -4.78 -5.00
C THR A 37 29.05 -3.35 -5.10
N GLN A 38 28.37 -2.83 -4.04
CA GLN A 38 27.90 -1.46 -4.02
C GLN A 38 29.05 -0.46 -4.08
N LEU A 39 30.15 -0.69 -3.31
CA LEU A 39 31.33 0.18 -3.34
C LEU A 39 31.95 0.23 -4.76
N MET A 40 32.12 -0.93 -5.38
CA MET A 40 32.72 -1.01 -6.72
C MET A 40 31.81 -0.35 -7.76
N ALA A 41 30.50 -0.63 -7.74
CA ALA A 41 29.55 0.02 -8.63
C ALA A 41 29.57 1.55 -8.48
N GLN A 42 29.59 2.04 -7.24
CA GLN A 42 29.67 3.48 -6.96
C GLN A 42 30.96 4.10 -7.51
N ARG A 43 32.13 3.46 -7.29
CA ARG A 43 33.41 3.97 -7.76
C ARG A 43 33.48 3.99 -9.29
N ILE A 44 33.10 2.89 -9.93
CA ILE A 44 33.03 2.81 -11.41
C ILE A 44 32.06 3.86 -11.92
N GLY A 45 30.84 3.93 -11.38
CA GLY A 45 29.84 4.90 -11.77
C GLY A 45 30.33 6.36 -11.68
N ASN A 46 31.02 6.73 -10.58
CA ASN A 46 31.55 8.09 -10.43
C ASN A 46 32.55 8.43 -11.53
N VAL A 47 33.48 7.51 -11.85
CA VAL A 47 34.48 7.73 -12.91
C VAL A 47 33.80 7.83 -14.29
N LEU A 48 32.82 6.95 -14.58
CA LEU A 48 32.08 7.01 -15.85
C LEU A 48 31.29 8.29 -15.99
N HIS A 49 30.65 8.77 -14.90
CA HIS A 49 29.93 10.05 -14.93
C HIS A 49 30.87 11.25 -15.13
N GLU A 50 32.06 11.23 -14.55
CA GLU A 50 33.06 12.27 -14.74
C GLU A 50 33.54 12.31 -16.19
N LEU A 51 33.92 11.16 -16.76
CA LEU A 51 34.30 11.04 -18.16
C LEU A 51 33.18 11.46 -19.12
N ALA A 52 31.94 11.10 -18.83
CA ALA A 52 30.79 11.50 -19.63
C ALA A 52 30.53 13.01 -19.58
N ARG A 53 30.72 13.67 -18.41
CA ARG A 53 30.62 15.15 -18.29
C ARG A 53 31.68 15.89 -19.09
N GLU A 54 32.85 15.27 -19.23
CA GLU A 54 33.96 15.82 -20.00
C GLU A 54 33.89 15.40 -21.48
N GLU A 55 32.81 14.73 -21.92
CA GLU A 55 32.61 14.21 -23.28
C GLU A 55 33.70 13.22 -23.72
N LYS A 56 34.44 12.62 -22.79
CA LYS A 56 35.53 11.66 -23.03
C LYS A 56 34.99 10.24 -23.24
N TYR A 57 34.09 10.05 -24.16
CA TYR A 57 33.43 8.76 -24.42
C TYR A 57 34.38 7.62 -24.81
N ILE A 58 35.45 7.94 -25.54
CA ILE A 58 36.46 6.92 -25.94
C ILE A 58 37.19 6.37 -24.70
N GLU A 59 37.62 7.24 -23.78
CA GLU A 59 38.26 6.84 -22.53
C GLU A 59 37.30 6.05 -21.65
N MET A 60 36.03 6.46 -21.58
CA MET A 60 34.99 5.75 -20.87
C MET A 60 34.80 4.32 -21.42
N PHE A 61 34.69 4.16 -22.72
CA PHE A 61 34.55 2.83 -23.36
C PHE A 61 35.80 1.94 -23.18
N ASN A 62 37.00 2.52 -23.25
CA ASN A 62 38.23 1.78 -22.98
C ASN A 62 38.32 1.28 -21.54
N LEU A 63 37.96 2.11 -20.57
CA LEU A 63 37.91 1.72 -19.13
C LEU A 63 36.91 0.59 -18.91
N VAL A 64 35.71 0.68 -19.47
CA VAL A 64 34.69 -0.39 -19.36
C VAL A 64 35.22 -1.69 -19.99
N ARG A 65 35.83 -1.62 -21.16
CA ARG A 65 36.42 -2.79 -21.85
C ARG A 65 37.53 -3.46 -21.00
N GLU A 66 38.41 -2.68 -20.39
CA GLU A 66 39.45 -3.22 -19.52
C GLU A 66 38.87 -3.92 -18.27
N ILE A 67 37.82 -3.37 -17.70
CA ILE A 67 37.13 -3.98 -16.55
C ILE A 67 36.45 -5.28 -17.00
N ASP A 68 35.70 -5.24 -18.11
CA ASP A 68 34.97 -6.37 -18.65
C ASP A 68 35.90 -7.54 -18.96
N GLN A 69 37.03 -7.29 -19.63
CA GLN A 69 38.05 -8.30 -19.93
C GLN A 69 38.68 -8.95 -18.71
N LYS A 70 38.76 -8.21 -17.56
CA LYS A 70 39.25 -8.76 -16.32
C LYS A 70 38.21 -9.61 -15.59
N LEU A 71 36.93 -9.35 -15.81
CA LEU A 71 35.82 -10.08 -15.20
C LEU A 71 35.47 -11.33 -16.02
N ASP A 72 35.43 -11.18 -17.34
CA ASP A 72 35.16 -12.27 -18.28
C ASP A 72 36.03 -12.12 -19.52
N SER A 73 37.09 -12.95 -19.62
CA SER A 73 38.01 -12.94 -20.74
C SER A 73 37.38 -13.33 -22.08
N HIS A 74 36.17 -13.87 -22.09
CA HIS A 74 35.43 -14.28 -23.29
C HIS A 74 34.37 -13.25 -23.70
N SER A 75 34.14 -12.23 -22.87
CA SER A 75 33.20 -11.17 -23.18
C SER A 75 33.70 -10.33 -24.37
N GLN A 76 32.80 -10.06 -25.28
CA GLN A 76 33.05 -9.19 -26.44
C GLN A 76 31.90 -8.19 -26.57
N ILE A 77 31.69 -7.41 -25.51
CA ILE A 77 30.68 -6.35 -25.54
C ILE A 77 31.06 -5.31 -26.58
N ASP A 78 30.17 -5.04 -27.53
CA ASP A 78 30.35 -3.96 -28.50
C ASP A 78 30.13 -2.60 -27.80
N LEU A 79 31.22 -1.93 -27.50
CA LEU A 79 31.25 -0.64 -26.83
C LEU A 79 31.39 0.53 -27.82
N HIS A 80 30.81 0.42 -29.01
CA HIS A 80 30.74 1.51 -29.97
C HIS A 80 29.47 2.37 -29.74
N SER A 81 29.54 3.61 -30.16
CA SER A 81 28.37 4.51 -30.11
C SER A 81 27.59 4.38 -31.45
N PRO A 82 26.26 4.26 -31.42
CA PRO A 82 25.40 4.18 -30.24
C PRO A 82 25.43 2.81 -29.57
N LEU A 83 25.42 2.79 -28.22
CA LEU A 83 25.23 1.57 -27.46
C LEU A 83 23.85 0.98 -27.77
N SER A 84 23.79 -0.32 -27.92
CA SER A 84 22.57 -1.02 -28.29
C SER A 84 22.28 -2.16 -27.32
N THR A 85 21.00 -2.42 -27.07
CA THR A 85 20.53 -3.57 -26.31
C THR A 85 19.85 -4.57 -27.24
N VAL A 86 20.03 -5.85 -27.01
CA VAL A 86 19.36 -6.92 -27.74
C VAL A 86 18.31 -7.56 -26.84
N HIS A 87 17.08 -7.62 -27.34
CA HIS A 87 16.00 -8.38 -26.71
C HIS A 87 15.77 -9.65 -27.53
N TYR A 88 15.81 -10.82 -26.90
CA TYR A 88 15.62 -12.08 -27.58
C TYR A 88 14.89 -13.10 -26.71
N ARG A 89 14.33 -14.12 -27.35
CA ARG A 89 13.69 -15.27 -26.70
C ARG A 89 14.21 -16.55 -27.35
N TYR A 90 14.51 -17.53 -26.51
CA TYR A 90 14.94 -18.85 -26.99
C TYR A 90 13.78 -19.77 -27.40
N ASP A 91 12.55 -19.45 -27.04
CA ASP A 91 11.36 -20.28 -27.27
C ASP A 91 10.67 -20.03 -28.63
N GLU A 92 11.34 -19.35 -29.55
CA GLU A 92 10.88 -19.00 -30.90
C GLU A 92 9.56 -18.22 -30.97
N LYS A 93 9.03 -17.76 -29.82
CA LYS A 93 7.82 -16.95 -29.77
C LYS A 93 8.12 -15.52 -30.21
N VAL A 94 7.12 -14.92 -30.86
CA VAL A 94 7.21 -13.52 -31.29
C VAL A 94 7.46 -12.62 -30.09
N LEU A 95 8.50 -11.79 -30.17
CA LEU A 95 8.76 -10.76 -29.17
C LEU A 95 7.61 -9.75 -29.16
N PRO A 96 7.15 -9.31 -27.99
CA PRO A 96 6.26 -8.17 -27.90
C PRO A 96 6.93 -6.92 -28.49
N ASN A 97 6.12 -5.94 -28.88
CA ASN A 97 6.60 -4.69 -29.47
C ASN A 97 7.60 -3.94 -28.58
N ILE A 98 8.32 -3.02 -29.18
CA ILE A 98 9.42 -2.21 -28.64
C ILE A 98 9.28 -1.91 -27.14
N TYR A 99 10.27 -2.37 -26.37
CA TYR A 99 10.39 -2.05 -24.96
C TYR A 99 11.02 -0.66 -24.78
N PRO A 100 10.69 0.06 -23.71
CA PRO A 100 11.45 1.22 -23.30
C PRO A 100 12.92 0.86 -23.06
N GLU A 101 13.81 1.79 -23.32
CA GLU A 101 15.25 1.61 -23.09
C GLU A 101 15.50 1.20 -21.64
N LEU A 102 16.36 0.21 -21.43
CA LEU A 102 16.74 -0.33 -20.12
C LEU A 102 15.57 -0.73 -19.21
N PHE A 103 14.41 -1.04 -19.79
CA PHE A 103 13.19 -1.36 -19.02
C PHE A 103 13.38 -2.49 -18.01
N PHE A 104 14.16 -3.54 -18.38
CA PHE A 104 14.35 -4.71 -17.51
C PHE A 104 15.53 -4.61 -16.56
N THR A 105 16.31 -3.55 -16.64
CA THR A 105 17.54 -3.40 -15.85
C THR A 105 17.56 -2.19 -14.94
N ASN A 106 16.83 -1.12 -15.27
CA ASN A 106 16.85 0.10 -14.48
C ASN A 106 15.66 0.21 -13.52
N PRO A 107 15.89 0.66 -12.27
CA PRO A 107 14.81 1.11 -11.39
C PRO A 107 14.02 2.25 -12.01
N MET A 108 12.71 2.26 -11.80
CA MET A 108 11.81 3.28 -12.36
C MET A 108 10.80 3.75 -11.33
N LEU A 109 10.61 5.06 -11.22
CA LEU A 109 9.43 5.61 -10.58
C LEU A 109 8.29 5.64 -11.60
N ILE A 110 7.18 5.00 -11.28
CA ILE A 110 6.01 4.89 -12.13
C ILE A 110 4.90 5.76 -11.53
N THR A 111 4.44 6.71 -12.32
CA THR A 111 3.29 7.54 -11.98
C THR A 111 2.29 7.49 -13.14
N ASN A 112 1.00 7.71 -12.86
CA ASN A 112 0.00 7.79 -13.93
C ASN A 112 -0.05 9.21 -14.55
N GLN A 113 0.79 10.11 -14.06
CA GLN A 113 0.84 11.52 -14.48
C GLN A 113 1.94 11.73 -15.52
N GLY A 114 1.62 12.42 -16.60
CA GLY A 114 2.59 12.82 -17.60
C GLY A 114 2.48 12.12 -18.95
N LYS A 115 3.09 12.77 -19.96
CA LYS A 115 3.16 12.29 -21.36
C LYS A 115 4.39 11.36 -21.49
N GLY A 116 4.33 10.12 -21.02
CA GLY A 116 5.51 9.28 -21.11
C GLY A 116 5.27 7.79 -20.97
N ALA A 117 6.37 7.03 -21.05
CA ALA A 117 6.39 5.57 -20.98
C ALA A 117 6.09 5.00 -19.58
N ASN A 118 6.12 5.83 -18.53
CA ASN A 118 6.09 5.40 -17.13
C ASN A 118 4.66 5.31 -16.56
N ASN A 119 3.69 4.94 -17.37
CA ASN A 119 2.32 4.68 -16.93
C ASN A 119 2.21 3.26 -16.35
N PHE A 120 1.53 3.12 -15.20
CA PHE A 120 1.46 1.84 -14.48
C PHE A 120 0.81 0.73 -15.33
N PHE A 121 -0.25 1.04 -16.09
CA PHE A 121 -0.88 0.05 -16.98
C PHE A 121 0.08 -0.47 -18.05
N LYS A 122 0.81 0.43 -18.71
CA LYS A 122 1.80 0.03 -19.74
C LYS A 122 2.89 -0.82 -19.13
N THR A 123 3.38 -0.43 -17.96
CA THR A 123 4.42 -1.19 -17.24
C THR A 123 3.91 -2.58 -16.89
N LEU A 124 2.74 -2.72 -16.26
CA LEU A 124 2.14 -4.01 -15.94
C LEU A 124 1.96 -4.89 -17.18
N LYS A 125 1.47 -4.30 -18.28
CA LYS A 125 1.30 -5.02 -19.54
C LYS A 125 2.63 -5.56 -20.06
N THR A 126 3.69 -4.75 -20.09
CA THR A 126 5.02 -5.16 -20.54
C THR A 126 5.61 -6.26 -19.65
N GLU A 127 5.48 -6.11 -18.33
CA GLU A 127 5.93 -7.13 -17.37
C GLU A 127 5.20 -8.47 -17.59
N LEU A 128 3.87 -8.45 -17.70
CA LEU A 128 3.05 -9.63 -17.94
C LEU A 128 3.39 -10.31 -19.27
N GLN A 129 3.66 -9.55 -20.34
CA GLN A 129 4.01 -10.13 -21.64
C GLN A 129 5.32 -10.92 -21.64
N THR A 130 6.21 -10.63 -20.70
CA THR A 130 7.56 -11.21 -20.65
C THR A 130 7.77 -12.16 -19.47
N ALA A 131 6.89 -12.12 -18.48
CA ALA A 131 6.99 -12.95 -17.28
C ALA A 131 6.68 -14.43 -17.59
N ASP A 132 7.36 -15.33 -16.87
CA ASP A 132 7.03 -16.75 -16.82
C ASP A 132 6.03 -17.05 -15.69
N GLN A 133 6.04 -16.23 -14.65
CA GLN A 133 5.06 -16.24 -13.57
C GLN A 133 4.85 -14.82 -13.04
N ALA A 134 3.63 -14.50 -12.67
CA ALA A 134 3.28 -13.24 -12.00
C ALA A 134 2.59 -13.52 -10.66
N ASP A 135 3.08 -12.87 -9.61
CA ASP A 135 2.53 -12.98 -8.25
C ASP A 135 2.09 -11.59 -7.79
N PHE A 136 0.83 -11.42 -7.50
CA PHE A 136 0.24 -10.16 -7.07
C PHE A 136 -0.19 -10.23 -5.62
N MET A 137 0.19 -9.24 -4.83
CA MET A 137 -0.30 -9.03 -3.48
C MET A 137 -0.98 -7.67 -3.43
N VAL A 138 -2.31 -7.62 -3.38
CA VAL A 138 -3.09 -6.39 -3.46
C VAL A 138 -4.19 -6.36 -2.40
N SER A 139 -4.39 -5.20 -1.80
CA SER A 139 -5.39 -5.07 -0.73
C SER A 139 -6.80 -5.34 -1.22
N PHE A 140 -7.12 -4.92 -2.44
CA PHE A 140 -8.43 -5.15 -3.04
C PHE A 140 -8.38 -5.19 -4.57
N ILE A 141 -9.44 -5.78 -5.14
CA ILE A 141 -9.63 -5.92 -6.59
C ILE A 141 -10.99 -5.36 -6.96
N ARG A 142 -11.03 -4.39 -7.86
CA ARG A 142 -12.26 -3.89 -8.48
C ARG A 142 -12.38 -4.42 -9.91
N TRP A 143 -13.61 -4.68 -10.33
CA TRP A 143 -13.92 -5.12 -11.69
C TRP A 143 -13.35 -4.17 -12.75
N SER A 144 -13.47 -2.87 -12.50
CA SER A 144 -12.95 -1.83 -13.39
C SER A 144 -11.42 -1.89 -13.62
N GLY A 145 -10.65 -2.36 -12.63
CA GLY A 145 -9.21 -2.58 -12.76
C GLY A 145 -8.89 -3.90 -13.43
N LEU A 146 -9.57 -4.98 -13.01
CA LEU A 146 -9.38 -6.30 -13.58
C LEU A 146 -9.67 -6.33 -15.10
N GLN A 147 -10.72 -5.64 -15.55
CA GLN A 147 -11.06 -5.56 -16.98
C GLN A 147 -9.86 -5.11 -17.86
N LEU A 148 -9.01 -4.22 -17.35
CA LEU A 148 -7.83 -3.75 -18.10
C LEU A 148 -6.77 -4.84 -18.27
N LEU A 149 -6.75 -5.82 -17.37
CA LEU A 149 -5.76 -6.89 -17.32
C LEU A 149 -6.24 -8.23 -17.88
N LEU A 150 -7.53 -8.37 -18.23
CA LEU A 150 -8.07 -9.63 -18.76
C LEU A 150 -7.29 -10.09 -20.00
N ARG A 151 -7.09 -9.20 -20.97
CA ARG A 151 -6.34 -9.55 -22.18
C ARG A 151 -4.87 -9.92 -21.91
N PRO A 152 -4.08 -9.16 -21.13
CA PRO A 152 -2.76 -9.59 -20.68
C PRO A 152 -2.76 -10.94 -19.94
N PHE A 153 -3.77 -11.25 -19.13
CA PHE A 153 -3.89 -12.53 -18.44
C PHE A 153 -4.18 -13.69 -19.40
N ASP A 154 -5.07 -13.46 -20.39
CA ASP A 154 -5.35 -14.44 -21.44
C ASP A 154 -4.11 -14.69 -22.33
N GLU A 155 -3.29 -13.68 -22.59
CA GLU A 155 -2.03 -13.81 -23.31
C GLU A 155 -1.03 -14.69 -22.53
N LEU A 156 -0.94 -14.51 -21.20
CA LEU A 156 -0.16 -15.39 -20.31
C LEU A 156 -0.68 -16.83 -20.32
N HIS A 157 -2.00 -17.02 -20.23
CA HIS A 157 -2.64 -18.34 -20.28
C HIS A 157 -2.27 -19.11 -21.54
N ARG A 158 -2.41 -18.48 -22.73
CA ARG A 158 -2.04 -19.10 -24.01
C ARG A 158 -0.57 -19.52 -24.08
N ASN A 159 0.27 -18.88 -23.29
CA ASN A 159 1.70 -19.20 -23.16
C ASN A 159 2.00 -20.23 -22.04
N GLY A 160 0.98 -20.82 -21.41
CA GLY A 160 1.13 -21.79 -20.33
C GLY A 160 1.71 -21.19 -19.03
N LYS A 161 1.60 -19.88 -18.84
CA LYS A 161 2.14 -19.18 -17.68
C LYS A 161 1.10 -18.97 -16.61
N LYS A 162 1.54 -18.91 -15.36
CA LYS A 162 0.66 -18.84 -14.16
C LYS A 162 0.64 -17.47 -13.54
N ILE A 163 -0.47 -17.16 -12.92
CA ILE A 163 -0.68 -15.96 -12.10
C ILE A 163 -1.20 -16.40 -10.74
N ARG A 164 -0.59 -15.89 -9.67
CA ARG A 164 -1.12 -16.04 -8.30
C ARG A 164 -1.51 -14.67 -7.77
N ILE A 165 -2.65 -14.58 -7.14
CA ILE A 165 -3.15 -13.34 -6.58
C ILE A 165 -3.52 -13.55 -5.11
N LEU A 166 -2.84 -12.84 -4.21
CA LEU A 166 -3.21 -12.74 -2.82
C LEU A 166 -3.91 -11.39 -2.61
N THR A 167 -5.17 -11.44 -2.27
CA THR A 167 -5.99 -10.26 -1.96
C THR A 167 -6.63 -10.39 -0.59
N SER A 168 -7.45 -9.42 -0.19
CA SER A 168 -8.19 -9.50 1.06
C SER A 168 -9.66 -9.18 0.89
N SER A 169 -10.46 -9.62 1.84
CA SER A 169 -11.85 -9.20 2.04
C SER A 169 -11.96 -7.94 2.93
N TYR A 170 -10.83 -7.38 3.35
CA TYR A 170 -10.76 -6.21 4.24
C TYR A 170 -11.58 -5.04 3.70
N MET A 171 -12.40 -4.45 4.55
CA MET A 171 -13.31 -3.34 4.25
C MET A 171 -14.34 -3.62 3.14
N SER A 172 -14.54 -4.86 2.70
CA SER A 172 -15.49 -5.23 1.63
C SER A 172 -15.34 -4.41 0.34
N ILE A 173 -14.09 -4.05 -0.04
CA ILE A 173 -13.80 -3.25 -1.23
C ILE A 173 -13.58 -4.14 -2.46
N THR A 174 -13.08 -5.37 -2.25
CA THR A 174 -12.91 -6.35 -3.35
C THR A 174 -14.27 -6.74 -3.91
N GLU A 175 -14.46 -6.59 -5.21
CA GLU A 175 -15.75 -6.84 -5.84
C GLU A 175 -15.97 -8.33 -6.12
N PRO A 176 -17.08 -8.97 -5.66
CA PRO A 176 -17.38 -10.38 -5.91
C PRO A 176 -17.36 -10.75 -7.39
N LYS A 177 -17.83 -9.85 -8.27
CA LYS A 177 -17.76 -10.02 -9.72
C LYS A 177 -16.33 -10.22 -10.24
N ALA A 178 -15.37 -9.49 -9.66
CA ALA A 178 -13.96 -9.64 -10.03
C ALA A 178 -13.41 -10.99 -9.56
N LEU A 179 -13.76 -11.41 -8.35
CA LEU A 179 -13.36 -12.71 -7.82
C LEU A 179 -13.91 -13.88 -8.66
N ARG A 180 -15.21 -13.85 -9.03
CA ARG A 180 -15.81 -14.86 -9.91
C ARG A 180 -15.03 -14.97 -11.23
N ARG A 181 -14.74 -13.83 -11.86
CA ARG A 181 -14.02 -13.84 -13.13
C ARG A 181 -12.59 -14.40 -13.00
N LEU A 182 -11.88 -14.10 -11.92
CA LEU A 182 -10.55 -14.66 -11.67
C LEU A 182 -10.61 -16.17 -11.43
N MET A 183 -11.64 -16.65 -10.75
CA MET A 183 -11.84 -18.09 -10.50
C MET A 183 -12.13 -18.89 -11.78
N GLU A 184 -12.76 -18.27 -12.80
CA GLU A 184 -13.02 -18.87 -14.11
C GLU A 184 -11.76 -19.02 -14.96
N MET A 185 -10.64 -18.38 -14.59
CA MET A 185 -9.40 -18.38 -15.38
C MET A 185 -8.48 -19.52 -14.91
N GLU A 186 -8.25 -20.50 -15.76
CA GLU A 186 -7.50 -21.74 -15.42
C GLU A 186 -6.04 -21.49 -15.00
N ASN A 187 -5.44 -20.41 -15.46
CA ASN A 187 -4.06 -20.06 -15.14
C ASN A 187 -3.93 -19.09 -13.94
N VAL A 188 -5.04 -18.73 -13.30
CA VAL A 188 -5.06 -17.80 -12.17
C VAL A 188 -5.45 -18.54 -10.90
N GLU A 189 -4.57 -18.51 -9.92
CA GLU A 189 -4.83 -19.00 -8.57
C GLU A 189 -5.02 -17.81 -7.63
N VAL A 190 -6.11 -17.80 -6.88
CA VAL A 190 -6.44 -16.70 -5.97
C VAL A 190 -6.56 -17.23 -4.56
N LYS A 191 -5.93 -16.54 -3.62
CA LYS A 191 -6.19 -16.69 -2.19
C LYS A 191 -6.67 -15.38 -1.59
N VAL A 192 -7.55 -15.49 -0.61
CA VAL A 192 -8.07 -14.34 0.14
C VAL A 192 -7.52 -14.38 1.55
N PHE A 193 -6.77 -13.35 1.92
CA PHE A 193 -6.18 -13.24 3.24
C PHE A 193 -7.21 -12.72 4.23
N GLN A 194 -7.49 -13.51 5.24
CA GLN A 194 -8.40 -13.19 6.33
C GLN A 194 -7.60 -12.55 7.47
N SER A 195 -7.40 -11.24 7.37
CA SER A 195 -6.48 -10.49 8.22
C SER A 195 -6.97 -10.25 9.65
N GLY A 196 -8.23 -10.57 9.95
CA GLY A 196 -8.80 -10.27 11.25
C GLY A 196 -8.68 -8.77 11.59
N HIS A 197 -8.05 -8.45 12.71
CA HIS A 197 -7.80 -7.07 13.15
C HIS A 197 -6.60 -6.40 12.47
N ILE A 198 -5.80 -7.17 11.72
CA ILE A 198 -4.60 -6.65 11.06
C ILE A 198 -4.99 -6.11 9.69
N SER A 199 -4.65 -4.85 9.41
CA SER A 199 -4.88 -4.26 8.10
C SER A 199 -4.03 -4.95 7.04
N PHE A 200 -4.64 -5.52 5.99
CA PHE A 200 -3.94 -5.99 4.80
C PHE A 200 -3.92 -4.87 3.76
N HIS A 201 -2.83 -4.11 3.71
CA HIS A 201 -2.74 -2.92 2.84
C HIS A 201 -1.57 -2.97 1.85
N THR A 202 -1.04 -4.15 1.56
CA THR A 202 0.09 -4.35 0.65
C THR A 202 -0.34 -4.21 -0.82
N LYS A 203 0.52 -3.61 -1.64
CA LYS A 203 0.42 -3.59 -3.09
C LYS A 203 1.80 -3.86 -3.66
N ALA A 204 1.99 -5.11 -4.06
CA ALA A 204 3.23 -5.59 -4.64
C ALA A 204 2.92 -6.51 -5.83
N TYR A 205 3.72 -6.39 -6.88
CA TYR A 205 3.61 -7.13 -8.11
C TYR A 205 4.98 -7.72 -8.44
N LEU A 206 5.10 -9.03 -8.43
CA LEU A 206 6.33 -9.75 -8.68
C LEU A 206 6.24 -10.44 -10.04
N PHE A 207 7.30 -10.34 -10.83
CA PHE A 207 7.39 -10.95 -12.14
C PHE A 207 8.67 -11.79 -12.20
N SER A 208 8.49 -13.11 -12.29
CA SER A 208 9.60 -14.07 -12.40
C SER A 208 9.87 -14.42 -13.85
N ARG A 209 11.14 -14.60 -14.18
CA ARG A 209 11.58 -15.02 -15.52
C ARG A 209 12.66 -16.09 -15.42
N LEU A 210 12.64 -17.05 -16.33
CA LEU A 210 13.69 -18.06 -16.45
C LEU A 210 15.06 -17.44 -16.79
N SER A 211 15.06 -16.25 -17.37
CA SER A 211 16.26 -15.46 -17.67
C SER A 211 16.88 -14.78 -16.44
N ASN A 212 16.33 -14.95 -15.23
CA ASN A 212 16.71 -14.23 -14.02
C ASN A 212 16.54 -12.70 -14.07
N LEU A 213 15.91 -12.15 -15.10
CA LEU A 213 15.52 -10.74 -15.16
C LEU A 213 14.22 -10.52 -14.39
N HIS A 214 14.25 -10.81 -13.10
CA HIS A 214 13.10 -10.66 -12.24
C HIS A 214 12.78 -9.18 -11.97
N THR A 215 11.54 -8.90 -11.63
CA THR A 215 11.09 -7.54 -11.30
C THR A 215 10.12 -7.58 -10.14
N VAL A 216 10.26 -6.64 -9.21
CA VAL A 216 9.21 -6.32 -8.22
C VAL A 216 8.76 -4.87 -8.40
N ILE A 217 7.46 -4.65 -8.34
CA ILE A 217 6.86 -3.31 -8.29
C ILE A 217 6.14 -3.18 -6.96
N VAL A 218 6.48 -2.15 -6.19
CA VAL A 218 5.85 -1.86 -4.91
C VAL A 218 5.35 -0.42 -4.91
N GLY A 219 4.16 -0.18 -4.37
CA GLY A 219 3.64 1.18 -4.32
C GLY A 219 2.25 1.31 -3.73
N SER A 220 1.51 2.30 -4.21
CA SER A 220 0.17 2.61 -3.72
C SER A 220 -0.97 1.97 -4.53
N SER A 221 -0.70 1.43 -5.72
CA SER A 221 -1.71 0.99 -6.68
C SER A 221 -2.33 -0.37 -6.37
N ASN A 222 -3.62 -0.41 -6.13
CA ASN A 222 -4.44 -1.63 -6.13
C ASN A 222 -4.97 -1.94 -7.55
N LEU A 223 -5.65 -3.08 -7.72
CA LEU A 223 -6.32 -3.43 -8.98
C LEU A 223 -7.65 -2.67 -9.12
N SER A 224 -7.56 -1.37 -9.40
CA SER A 224 -8.70 -0.51 -9.77
C SER A 224 -8.35 0.32 -11.00
N LYS A 225 -9.37 0.74 -11.78
CA LYS A 225 -9.15 1.55 -13.00
C LYS A 225 -8.41 2.85 -12.68
N SER A 226 -8.78 3.54 -11.61
CA SER A 226 -8.11 4.79 -11.19
C SER A 226 -6.64 4.54 -10.87
N ALA A 227 -6.33 3.54 -10.04
CA ALA A 227 -4.96 3.24 -9.64
C ALA A 227 -4.09 2.78 -10.81
N ILE A 228 -4.66 2.04 -11.76
CA ILE A 228 -3.90 1.50 -12.90
C ILE A 228 -3.67 2.55 -14.01
N SER A 229 -4.62 3.47 -14.24
CA SER A 229 -4.60 4.27 -15.46
C SER A 229 -4.48 5.79 -15.29
N HIS A 230 -5.06 6.43 -14.25
CA HIS A 230 -5.14 7.88 -14.18
C HIS A 230 -5.11 8.49 -12.77
N GLY A 231 -5.18 7.68 -11.69
CA GLY A 231 -5.09 8.17 -10.32
C GLY A 231 -3.70 8.68 -9.98
N TYR A 232 -3.59 9.51 -8.96
CA TYR A 232 -2.31 9.92 -8.39
C TYR A 232 -1.72 8.77 -7.58
N GLU A 233 -0.90 7.97 -8.22
CA GLU A 233 -0.27 6.79 -7.63
C GLU A 233 1.25 6.87 -7.82
N TRP A 234 1.98 6.38 -6.83
CA TRP A 234 3.42 6.22 -6.89
C TRP A 234 3.76 4.75 -6.72
N ASN A 235 4.46 4.20 -7.70
CA ASN A 235 4.98 2.85 -7.65
C ASN A 235 6.46 2.89 -8.04
N VAL A 236 7.26 2.07 -7.39
CA VAL A 236 8.67 1.89 -7.71
C VAL A 236 8.84 0.50 -8.29
N LYS A 237 9.38 0.46 -9.49
CA LYS A 237 9.82 -0.77 -10.14
C LYS A 237 11.29 -1.01 -9.83
N LEU A 238 11.60 -2.19 -9.34
CA LEU A 238 12.93 -2.62 -8.93
C LEU A 238 13.28 -3.93 -9.67
N PRO A 239 14.04 -3.84 -10.75
CA PRO A 239 14.59 -5.03 -11.42
C PRO A 239 15.68 -5.69 -10.58
N ASP A 240 15.81 -7.01 -10.65
CA ASP A 240 16.86 -7.79 -9.96
C ASP A 240 18.21 -7.79 -10.71
N ALA A 241 18.36 -6.89 -11.69
CA ALA A 241 19.56 -6.82 -12.54
C ALA A 241 20.83 -6.38 -11.79
N HIS A 242 20.70 -5.80 -10.62
CA HIS A 242 21.82 -5.26 -9.85
C HIS A 242 22.18 -6.08 -8.58
N HIS A 243 21.81 -7.35 -8.54
CA HIS A 243 22.05 -8.26 -7.41
C HIS A 243 21.60 -7.70 -6.04
N THR A 244 20.58 -6.82 -6.07
CA THR A 244 19.96 -6.38 -4.83
C THR A 244 19.01 -7.48 -4.37
N PRO A 245 19.05 -7.91 -3.10
CA PRO A 245 18.22 -9.01 -2.63
C PRO A 245 16.73 -8.64 -2.49
N ILE A 246 16.32 -7.47 -2.99
CA ILE A 246 14.96 -6.93 -2.82
C ILE A 246 13.92 -7.86 -3.43
N TYR A 247 14.14 -8.33 -4.66
CA TYR A 247 13.22 -9.26 -5.31
C TYR A 247 13.11 -10.57 -4.52
N GLN A 248 14.24 -11.11 -4.06
CA GLN A 248 14.29 -12.36 -3.29
C GLN A 248 13.55 -12.23 -1.96
N TYR A 249 13.74 -11.11 -1.25
CA TYR A 249 13.00 -10.82 0.00
C TYR A 249 11.50 -10.65 -0.27
N ALA A 250 11.13 -9.92 -1.33
CA ALA A 250 9.73 -9.75 -1.69
C ALA A 250 9.08 -11.09 -2.04
N ARG A 251 9.80 -11.96 -2.77
CA ARG A 251 9.33 -13.29 -3.10
C ARG A 251 9.18 -14.18 -1.87
N GLN A 252 10.19 -14.20 -1.00
CA GLN A 252 10.11 -14.95 0.26
C GLN A 252 8.90 -14.51 1.09
N PHE A 253 8.72 -13.21 1.25
CA PHE A 253 7.57 -12.67 1.98
C PHE A 253 6.24 -13.04 1.31
N PHE A 254 6.18 -13.00 -0.03
CA PHE A 254 4.98 -13.46 -0.75
C PHE A 254 4.69 -14.94 -0.44
N GLU A 255 5.69 -15.82 -0.50
CA GLU A 255 5.52 -17.26 -0.20
C GLU A 255 5.09 -17.48 1.26
N GLU A 256 5.65 -16.75 2.21
CA GLU A 256 5.24 -16.80 3.62
C GLU A 256 3.75 -16.43 3.77
N MET A 257 3.32 -15.32 3.15
CA MET A 257 1.94 -14.87 3.18
C MET A 257 0.99 -15.77 2.39
N TRP A 258 1.45 -16.33 1.29
CA TRP A 258 0.69 -17.25 0.46
C TRP A 258 0.40 -18.57 1.18
N ASN A 259 1.35 -19.05 1.98
CA ASN A 259 1.25 -20.29 2.74
C ASN A 259 0.73 -20.10 4.19
N ASP A 260 0.44 -18.87 4.58
CA ASP A 260 -0.17 -18.56 5.89
C ASP A 260 -1.56 -19.22 5.99
N ALA A 261 -1.89 -19.76 7.16
CA ALA A 261 -3.18 -20.40 7.41
C ALA A 261 -4.40 -19.47 7.18
N ARG A 262 -4.17 -18.15 7.23
CA ARG A 262 -5.19 -17.12 6.96
C ARG A 262 -5.40 -16.84 5.47
N ALA A 263 -4.51 -17.31 4.60
CA ALA A 263 -4.64 -17.19 3.15
C ALA A 263 -5.48 -18.36 2.62
N VAL A 264 -6.79 -18.19 2.61
CA VAL A 264 -7.73 -19.24 2.19
C VAL A 264 -7.90 -19.24 0.67
N PRO A 265 -7.95 -20.42 0.03
CA PRO A 265 -8.24 -20.52 -1.40
C PRO A 265 -9.58 -19.89 -1.75
N LEU A 266 -9.66 -19.23 -2.90
CA LEU A 266 -10.91 -18.71 -3.43
C LEU A 266 -11.78 -19.88 -3.90
N THR A 267 -12.98 -19.98 -3.36
CA THR A 267 -13.98 -20.99 -3.73
C THR A 267 -15.33 -20.34 -4.02
N GLU A 268 -16.20 -21.03 -4.72
CA GLU A 268 -17.57 -20.55 -4.97
C GLU A 268 -18.33 -20.31 -3.66
N GLU A 269 -18.14 -21.20 -2.69
CA GLU A 269 -18.73 -21.05 -1.37
C GLU A 269 -18.25 -19.76 -0.67
N PHE A 270 -16.94 -19.49 -0.72
CA PHE A 270 -16.38 -18.26 -0.18
C PHE A 270 -16.99 -17.03 -0.86
N ILE A 271 -17.07 -17.04 -2.20
CA ILE A 271 -17.60 -15.89 -2.96
C ILE A 271 -19.07 -15.65 -2.58
N ASN A 272 -19.88 -16.68 -2.47
CA ASN A 272 -21.31 -16.56 -2.13
C ASN A 272 -21.48 -15.96 -0.73
N GLN A 273 -20.77 -16.46 0.28
CA GLN A 273 -20.78 -15.91 1.63
C GLN A 273 -20.28 -14.44 1.65
N TYR A 274 -19.21 -14.16 0.93
CA TYR A 274 -18.63 -12.82 0.85
C TYR A 274 -19.56 -11.86 0.11
N GLU A 275 -20.28 -12.30 -0.93
CA GLU A 275 -21.20 -11.46 -1.68
C GLU A 275 -22.34 -10.93 -0.81
N ASP A 276 -22.86 -11.72 0.12
CA ASP A 276 -23.86 -11.26 1.08
C ASP A 276 -23.32 -10.16 1.98
N ILE A 277 -22.08 -10.33 2.46
CA ILE A 277 -21.38 -9.32 3.26
C ILE A 277 -21.12 -8.06 2.42
N TYR A 278 -20.65 -8.24 1.19
CA TYR A 278 -20.39 -7.15 0.24
C TYR A 278 -21.65 -6.37 -0.05
N ARG A 279 -22.77 -7.04 -0.35
CA ARG A 279 -24.08 -6.40 -0.57
C ARG A 279 -24.55 -5.68 0.68
N ALA A 280 -24.50 -6.30 1.84
CA ALA A 280 -24.88 -5.67 3.10
C ALA A 280 -24.05 -4.40 3.36
N SER A 281 -22.74 -4.43 3.12
CA SER A 281 -21.87 -3.26 3.27
C SER A 281 -22.13 -2.16 2.24
N HIS A 282 -22.65 -2.50 1.05
CA HIS A 282 -22.92 -1.54 -0.04
C HIS A 282 -24.40 -1.12 -0.13
N ILE A 283 -25.34 -1.92 0.34
CA ILE A 283 -26.74 -1.51 0.56
C ILE A 283 -26.80 -0.59 1.79
N SER A 284 -26.01 -0.85 2.80
CA SER A 284 -25.71 0.07 3.90
C SER A 284 -24.85 1.28 3.49
N ASN A 285 -24.46 1.47 2.23
CA ASN A 285 -23.85 2.71 1.75
C ASN A 285 -24.83 3.89 1.64
N ASN A 286 -26.09 3.66 1.94
CA ASN A 286 -26.94 4.63 2.63
C ASN A 286 -26.88 4.49 4.18
N SER A 287 -26.13 3.53 4.76
CA SER A 287 -25.79 3.38 6.19
C SER A 287 -24.69 2.34 6.34
N LEU A 288 -23.49 2.80 6.65
CA LEU A 288 -22.23 2.07 6.62
C LEU A 288 -21.93 1.27 7.89
N THR A 289 -21.26 0.18 7.70
CA THR A 289 -20.33 -0.64 8.46
C THR A 289 -20.81 -1.93 9.06
N ASN A 290 -20.12 -2.99 8.71
CA ASN A 290 -20.36 -4.29 9.30
C ASN A 290 -19.08 -4.83 9.96
N PRO A 291 -19.11 -5.19 11.25
CA PRO A 291 -17.98 -5.80 11.97
C PRO A 291 -17.80 -7.31 11.69
N PHE A 292 -18.35 -7.86 10.62
CA PHE A 292 -18.57 -9.30 10.43
C PHE A 292 -17.36 -10.15 9.98
N PHE A 293 -16.15 -9.60 9.91
CA PHE A 293 -15.00 -10.30 9.33
C PHE A 293 -14.34 -11.39 10.21
N TYR A 294 -14.89 -11.68 11.39
CA TYR A 294 -14.22 -12.53 12.38
C TYR A 294 -14.51 -14.03 12.32
N GLN A 295 -15.48 -14.50 11.57
CA GLN A 295 -16.00 -15.86 11.80
C GLN A 295 -15.87 -16.88 10.68
N ILE A 296 -15.44 -16.56 9.48
CA ILE A 296 -15.39 -17.54 8.38
C ILE A 296 -14.26 -18.59 8.57
N GLY A 297 -13.35 -18.39 9.49
CA GLY A 297 -12.21 -19.29 9.74
C GLY A 297 -12.44 -20.42 10.74
N GLN A 298 -13.53 -20.44 11.52
CA GLN A 298 -13.69 -21.41 12.62
C GLN A 298 -14.86 -22.40 12.48
N GLU A 299 -15.72 -22.31 11.48
CA GLU A 299 -16.91 -23.17 11.38
C GLU A 299 -16.77 -24.39 10.45
N LYS A 300 -15.77 -25.25 10.64
CA LYS A 300 -15.84 -26.61 10.11
C LYS A 300 -16.36 -27.64 11.12
N GLN A 301 -16.95 -27.23 12.23
CA GLN A 301 -17.42 -28.21 13.24
C GLN A 301 -18.79 -27.99 13.85
N ASN A 302 -19.77 -27.28 13.30
CA ASN A 302 -21.12 -27.39 13.89
C ASN A 302 -22.27 -26.86 13.00
N THR A 303 -22.73 -27.66 12.08
CA THR A 303 -23.93 -27.41 11.24
C THR A 303 -25.28 -27.59 11.94
N ARG A 304 -25.33 -27.78 13.24
CA ARG A 304 -26.59 -27.94 14.00
C ARG A 304 -26.97 -26.80 14.94
N LYS A 305 -26.16 -25.74 15.06
CA LYS A 305 -26.44 -24.58 15.95
C LYS A 305 -26.76 -23.27 15.24
N ALA A 306 -26.92 -23.28 13.94
CA ALA A 306 -27.10 -22.02 13.15
C ALA A 306 -28.47 -21.34 13.40
N ALA A 307 -29.48 -22.07 13.87
CA ALA A 307 -30.81 -21.50 14.14
C ALA A 307 -30.89 -20.79 15.50
N GLU A 308 -30.13 -21.26 16.50
CA GLU A 308 -30.07 -20.64 17.83
C GLU A 308 -29.11 -19.47 17.93
N ALA A 309 -28.06 -19.44 17.10
CA ALA A 309 -27.09 -18.35 17.05
C ALA A 309 -27.69 -17.01 16.56
N LYS A 310 -28.77 -17.06 15.77
CA LYS A 310 -29.42 -15.85 15.25
C LYS A 310 -30.10 -15.00 16.33
N THR A 311 -30.41 -15.58 17.48
CA THR A 311 -31.03 -14.88 18.61
C THR A 311 -30.01 -14.34 19.63
N ILE A 312 -28.80 -14.89 19.66
CA ILE A 312 -27.73 -14.50 20.59
C ILE A 312 -26.89 -13.33 20.04
N TYR A 313 -26.88 -13.11 18.72
CA TYR A 313 -26.11 -12.07 18.04
C TYR A 313 -26.65 -10.64 18.18
N LEU A 314 -27.77 -10.44 18.86
CA LEU A 314 -28.31 -9.13 19.22
C LEU A 314 -27.74 -8.57 20.54
N GLN A 315 -26.85 -9.29 21.21
CA GLN A 315 -26.09 -8.72 22.34
C GLN A 315 -24.87 -7.98 21.79
N ARG A 316 -24.94 -6.64 21.81
CA ARG A 316 -23.87 -5.69 21.47
C ARG A 316 -22.59 -6.08 22.20
N THR A 317 -21.56 -6.53 21.48
CA THR A 317 -20.19 -6.55 22.01
C THR A 317 -19.77 -5.10 22.23
N GLN A 318 -19.52 -4.72 23.47
CA GLN A 318 -18.96 -3.40 23.81
C GLN A 318 -17.59 -3.27 23.11
N ILE A 319 -17.47 -2.28 22.24
CA ILE A 319 -16.19 -1.93 21.61
C ILE A 319 -15.31 -1.33 22.72
N THR A 320 -14.14 -1.92 22.95
CA THR A 320 -13.19 -1.47 23.97
C THR A 320 -11.92 -0.92 23.33
N PRO A 321 -11.27 0.08 23.96
CA PRO A 321 -9.99 0.59 23.49
C PRO A 321 -8.92 -0.51 23.46
N ASN A 322 -8.03 -0.46 22.46
CA ASN A 322 -6.83 -1.29 22.45
C ASN A 322 -5.73 -0.70 23.36
N ALA A 323 -4.67 -1.48 23.64
CA ALA A 323 -3.61 -1.09 24.57
C ALA A 323 -2.91 0.26 24.24
N MET A 324 -2.81 0.61 22.95
CA MET A 324 -2.27 1.92 22.52
C MET A 324 -3.28 3.05 22.80
N GLN A 325 -4.54 2.80 22.50
CA GLN A 325 -5.62 3.75 22.77
C GLN A 325 -5.81 3.98 24.27
N GLU A 326 -5.70 2.93 25.10
CA GLU A 326 -5.75 3.07 26.55
C GLU A 326 -4.68 4.01 27.11
N LYS A 327 -3.43 3.86 26.64
CA LYS A 327 -2.33 4.77 27.01
C LYS A 327 -2.59 6.21 26.58
N ALA A 328 -3.10 6.41 25.37
CA ALA A 328 -3.43 7.73 24.87
C ALA A 328 -4.60 8.37 25.66
N LEU A 329 -5.63 7.60 25.99
CA LEU A 329 -6.75 8.04 26.82
C LEU A 329 -6.31 8.44 28.22
N GLU A 330 -5.40 7.69 28.83
CA GLU A 330 -4.84 8.04 30.15
C GLU A 330 -4.07 9.37 30.08
N ALA A 331 -3.20 9.56 29.08
CA ALA A 331 -2.48 10.80 28.88
C ALA A 331 -3.41 12.01 28.65
N LEU A 332 -4.49 11.84 27.89
CA LEU A 332 -5.51 12.87 27.67
C LEU A 332 -6.27 13.20 28.97
N ARG A 333 -6.56 12.18 29.79
CA ARG A 333 -7.19 12.35 31.11
C ARG A 333 -6.29 13.13 32.07
N GLU A 334 -5.00 12.79 32.13
CA GLU A 334 -4.02 13.53 32.95
C GLU A 334 -3.86 14.97 32.46
N THR A 335 -3.85 15.20 31.15
CA THR A 335 -3.79 16.54 30.56
C THR A 335 -4.96 17.41 31.04
N ARG A 336 -6.18 16.85 31.06
CA ARG A 336 -7.38 17.54 31.59
C ARG A 336 -7.33 17.77 33.09
N LYS A 337 -6.87 16.78 33.88
CA LYS A 337 -6.71 16.92 35.32
C LYS A 337 -5.75 18.06 35.71
N ASN A 338 -4.74 18.28 34.89
CA ASN A 338 -3.75 19.37 35.05
C ASN A 338 -4.28 20.74 34.58
N GLY A 339 -5.58 20.85 34.26
CA GLY A 339 -6.22 22.10 33.84
C GLY A 339 -5.98 22.53 32.41
N ASN A 340 -5.34 21.68 31.59
CA ASN A 340 -5.16 21.98 30.18
C ASN A 340 -6.44 21.72 29.38
N THR A 341 -6.84 22.70 28.57
CA THR A 341 -8.05 22.64 27.73
C THR A 341 -7.77 22.25 26.30
N LYS A 342 -6.50 22.02 25.93
CA LYS A 342 -6.08 21.65 24.57
C LYS A 342 -5.07 20.52 24.61
N GLY A 343 -5.17 19.60 23.69
CA GLY A 343 -4.23 18.49 23.50
C GLY A 343 -4.05 18.13 22.03
N VAL A 344 -2.89 17.61 21.69
CA VAL A 344 -2.60 17.09 20.35
C VAL A 344 -2.26 15.61 20.48
N VAL A 345 -2.90 14.79 19.66
CA VAL A 345 -2.60 13.36 19.56
C VAL A 345 -2.00 13.08 18.19
N ILE A 346 -0.75 12.59 18.19
CA ILE A 346 -0.05 12.20 16.98
C ILE A 346 -0.04 10.68 16.91
N ALA A 347 -0.69 10.11 15.91
CA ALA A 347 -0.75 8.67 15.71
C ALA A 347 -0.72 8.33 14.21
N ALA A 348 -0.11 7.20 13.85
CA ALA A 348 -0.01 6.73 12.48
C ALA A 348 -1.39 6.49 11.85
N THR A 349 -1.45 6.49 10.53
CA THR A 349 -2.66 6.15 9.78
C THR A 349 -3.07 4.70 10.08
N GLY A 350 -4.36 4.43 10.23
CA GLY A 350 -4.87 3.08 10.52
C GLY A 350 -4.82 2.63 11.99
N THR A 351 -4.29 3.44 12.91
CA THR A 351 -4.22 3.11 14.35
C THR A 351 -5.55 3.27 15.10
N GLY A 352 -6.62 3.69 14.43
CA GLY A 352 -7.93 3.90 15.04
C GLY A 352 -8.06 5.23 15.75
N LYS A 353 -7.46 6.32 15.22
CA LYS A 353 -7.56 7.69 15.77
C LYS A 353 -9.00 8.13 16.00
N THR A 354 -9.91 7.82 15.08
CA THR A 354 -11.34 8.16 15.19
C THR A 354 -12.02 7.43 16.34
N TYR A 355 -11.69 6.15 16.57
CA TYR A 355 -12.15 5.42 17.76
C TYR A 355 -11.58 6.01 19.04
N LEU A 356 -10.29 6.35 19.04
CA LEU A 356 -9.66 7.01 20.18
C LEU A 356 -10.40 8.33 20.54
N SER A 357 -10.72 9.14 19.55
CA SER A 357 -11.45 10.39 19.77
C SER A 357 -12.87 10.14 20.28
N ALA A 358 -13.57 9.12 19.78
CA ALA A 358 -14.89 8.74 20.28
C ALA A 358 -14.85 8.24 21.73
N PHE A 359 -13.87 7.40 22.10
CA PHE A 359 -13.67 6.96 23.47
C PHE A 359 -13.33 8.13 24.40
N ASP A 360 -12.51 9.07 23.96
CA ASP A 360 -12.12 10.21 24.76
C ASP A 360 -13.30 11.15 25.04
N VAL A 361 -14.13 11.44 24.05
CA VAL A 361 -15.38 12.21 24.20
C VAL A 361 -16.35 11.49 25.14
N HIS A 362 -16.47 10.17 25.00
CA HIS A 362 -17.32 9.36 25.88
C HIS A 362 -16.84 9.39 27.32
N GLN A 363 -15.53 9.26 27.57
CA GLN A 363 -14.95 9.35 28.92
C GLN A 363 -15.00 10.76 29.50
N ALA A 364 -14.90 11.79 28.67
CA ALA A 364 -15.03 13.18 29.09
C ALA A 364 -16.48 13.57 29.41
N GLN A 365 -17.47 12.72 29.08
CA GLN A 365 -18.90 12.98 29.27
C GLN A 365 -19.35 14.31 28.66
N ALA A 366 -18.82 14.66 27.50
CA ALA A 366 -19.18 15.87 26.78
C ALA A 366 -20.67 15.85 26.39
N SER A 367 -21.37 16.94 26.67
CA SER A 367 -22.79 17.10 26.31
C SER A 367 -22.95 17.59 24.87
N THR A 368 -21.98 18.36 24.38
CA THR A 368 -21.98 18.92 23.03
C THR A 368 -20.60 18.75 22.36
N LEU A 369 -20.59 18.30 21.12
CA LEU A 369 -19.39 18.02 20.36
C LEU A 369 -19.41 18.72 19.00
N LEU A 370 -18.28 19.28 18.60
CA LEU A 370 -17.99 19.66 17.23
C LEU A 370 -16.81 18.83 16.69
N PHE A 371 -17.07 17.98 15.69
CA PHE A 371 -16.04 17.22 14.99
C PHE A 371 -15.81 17.86 13.62
N LEU A 372 -14.57 18.25 13.36
CA LEU A 372 -14.16 18.91 12.12
C LEU A 372 -13.22 18.00 11.31
N ALA A 373 -13.52 17.85 10.02
CA ALA A 373 -12.62 17.22 9.04
C ALA A 373 -12.61 18.01 7.74
N HIS A 374 -11.63 17.77 6.88
CA HIS A 374 -11.51 18.49 5.62
C HIS A 374 -12.36 17.88 4.48
N ARG A 375 -12.82 16.62 4.61
CA ARG A 375 -13.63 15.90 3.59
C ARG A 375 -14.89 15.31 4.17
N ASP A 376 -15.93 15.32 3.36
CA ASP A 376 -17.25 14.80 3.72
C ASP A 376 -17.25 13.29 4.03
N GLU A 377 -16.46 12.51 3.30
CA GLU A 377 -16.29 11.07 3.52
C GLU A 377 -15.72 10.74 4.91
N LEU A 378 -14.82 11.60 5.43
CA LEU A 378 -14.25 11.42 6.77
C LEU A 378 -15.30 11.68 7.87
N LEU A 379 -16.24 12.60 7.63
CA LEU A 379 -17.32 12.89 8.58
C LEU A 379 -18.28 11.72 8.74
N GLU A 380 -18.63 11.04 7.63
CA GLU A 380 -19.49 9.86 7.67
C GLU A 380 -18.84 8.74 8.48
N ASN A 381 -17.56 8.49 8.22
CA ASN A 381 -16.80 7.48 8.96
C ASN A 381 -16.68 7.85 10.44
N ALA A 382 -16.47 9.14 10.77
CA ALA A 382 -16.37 9.61 12.13
C ALA A 382 -17.71 9.48 12.85
N LYS A 383 -18.82 10.02 12.29
CA LYS A 383 -20.17 9.92 12.87
C LYS A 383 -20.50 8.48 13.24
N LYS A 384 -20.17 7.54 12.35
CA LYS A 384 -20.44 6.14 12.57
C LYS A 384 -19.54 5.52 13.66
N THR A 385 -18.24 5.80 13.66
CA THR A 385 -17.35 5.35 14.73
C THR A 385 -17.85 5.84 16.09
N PHE A 386 -18.37 7.06 16.14
CA PHE A 386 -19.00 7.60 17.35
C PHE A 386 -20.29 6.84 17.70
N ALA A 387 -21.13 6.56 16.71
CA ALA A 387 -22.35 5.76 16.91
C ALA A 387 -22.04 4.36 17.47
N ASP A 388 -20.96 3.74 16.98
CA ASP A 388 -20.48 2.44 17.47
C ASP A 388 -20.09 2.50 18.96
N VAL A 389 -19.40 3.55 19.39
CA VAL A 389 -18.95 3.72 20.78
C VAL A 389 -20.11 4.13 21.69
N PHE A 390 -20.97 5.03 21.23
CA PHE A 390 -22.11 5.55 22.02
C PHE A 390 -23.36 4.67 21.95
N GLY A 391 -23.41 3.74 21.01
CA GLY A 391 -24.51 2.79 20.84
C GLY A 391 -25.72 3.31 20.08
N THR A 392 -25.76 4.58 19.70
CA THR A 392 -26.80 5.22 18.88
C THR A 392 -26.25 6.46 18.19
N ASP A 393 -26.88 6.88 17.10
CA ASP A 393 -26.57 8.12 16.38
C ASP A 393 -27.70 9.17 16.45
N ASP A 394 -28.75 8.92 17.26
CA ASP A 394 -29.93 9.77 17.34
C ASP A 394 -29.64 11.23 17.69
N PHE A 395 -28.55 11.49 18.42
CA PHE A 395 -28.09 12.82 18.84
C PHE A 395 -26.96 13.39 17.97
N MET A 396 -26.63 12.73 16.85
CA MET A 396 -25.52 13.09 15.96
C MET A 396 -26.06 13.69 14.66
N GLY A 397 -25.63 14.92 14.32
CA GLY A 397 -25.98 15.63 13.11
C GLY A 397 -24.80 15.91 12.23
N LYS A 398 -25.04 16.07 10.92
CA LYS A 398 -24.03 16.42 9.94
C LYS A 398 -24.34 17.78 9.34
N VAL A 399 -23.30 18.61 9.17
CA VAL A 399 -23.40 19.94 8.55
C VAL A 399 -22.36 20.04 7.43
N THR A 400 -22.84 19.99 6.20
CA THR A 400 -22.05 20.12 4.98
C THR A 400 -22.67 21.11 4.02
N GLY A 401 -22.14 21.26 2.82
CA GLY A 401 -22.72 22.11 1.78
C GLY A 401 -24.17 21.73 1.42
N THR A 402 -24.53 20.46 1.55
CA THR A 402 -25.82 19.89 1.15
C THR A 402 -26.68 19.45 2.32
N VAL A 403 -26.11 19.01 3.44
CA VAL A 403 -26.81 18.50 4.63
C VAL A 403 -26.71 19.52 5.78
N LYS A 404 -27.86 19.83 6.43
CA LYS A 404 -27.95 20.88 7.45
C LYS A 404 -28.64 20.40 8.74
N GLU A 405 -28.22 19.30 9.30
CA GLU A 405 -28.74 18.75 10.58
C GLU A 405 -28.11 19.48 11.77
N ARG A 406 -28.60 20.67 12.10
CA ARG A 406 -27.97 21.58 13.06
C ARG A 406 -28.48 21.45 14.50
N ASP A 407 -29.60 20.77 14.67
CA ASP A 407 -30.32 20.72 15.95
C ASP A 407 -29.85 19.58 16.87
N LYS A 408 -28.76 18.92 16.47
CA LYS A 408 -28.18 17.81 17.21
C LYS A 408 -27.00 18.28 18.09
N PRO A 409 -26.85 17.75 19.31
CA PRO A 409 -25.77 18.15 20.21
C PRO A 409 -24.37 17.74 19.71
N PHE A 410 -24.23 16.65 18.96
CA PHE A 410 -22.96 16.24 18.35
C PHE A 410 -23.01 16.57 16.87
N LEU A 411 -22.17 17.52 16.44
CA LEU A 411 -22.13 17.99 15.05
C LEU A 411 -20.84 17.59 14.38
N PHE A 412 -20.98 16.99 13.21
CA PHE A 412 -19.89 16.60 12.31
C PHE A 412 -19.90 17.54 11.11
N SER A 413 -18.86 18.35 10.91
CA SER A 413 -18.83 19.36 9.86
C SER A 413 -17.50 19.42 9.13
N THR A 414 -17.53 19.79 7.84
CA THR A 414 -16.30 20.18 7.15
C THR A 414 -15.90 21.59 7.57
N VAL A 415 -14.58 21.83 7.63
CA VAL A 415 -14.03 23.17 7.93
C VAL A 415 -14.61 24.22 6.97
N GLN A 416 -14.73 23.89 5.70
CA GLN A 416 -15.26 24.77 4.65
C GLN A 416 -16.74 25.11 4.87
N SER A 417 -17.54 24.16 5.38
CA SER A 417 -18.97 24.39 5.64
C SER A 417 -19.18 25.25 6.88
N LEU A 418 -18.34 25.07 7.90
CA LEU A 418 -18.42 25.84 9.12
C LEU A 418 -17.92 27.28 8.94
N HIS A 419 -16.94 27.50 8.07
CA HIS A 419 -16.35 28.83 7.82
C HIS A 419 -17.36 29.83 7.19
N ARG A 420 -18.52 29.40 6.73
CA ARG A 420 -19.57 30.30 6.29
C ARG A 420 -20.14 31.03 7.52
N GLU A 421 -20.01 32.36 7.54
CA GLU A 421 -20.45 33.20 8.67
C GLU A 421 -21.90 32.94 9.10
N GLU A 422 -22.79 32.61 8.16
CA GLU A 422 -24.18 32.26 8.44
C GLU A 422 -24.34 30.99 9.30
N ILE A 423 -23.34 30.11 9.35
CA ILE A 423 -23.39 28.88 10.15
C ILE A 423 -22.69 29.11 11.47
N LEU A 424 -21.51 29.69 11.47
CA LEU A 424 -20.70 29.91 12.67
C LEU A 424 -21.41 30.84 13.67
N ASN A 425 -22.01 31.93 13.19
CA ASN A 425 -22.70 32.94 14.01
C ASN A 425 -23.99 32.42 14.66
N LYS A 426 -24.44 31.21 14.36
CA LYS A 426 -25.61 30.57 15.03
C LYS A 426 -25.28 29.88 16.34
N PHE A 427 -23.98 29.61 16.57
CA PHE A 427 -23.54 28.97 17.79
C PHE A 427 -22.91 30.02 18.73
N HIS A 428 -23.32 29.97 19.98
CA HIS A 428 -22.63 30.78 21.00
C HIS A 428 -21.16 30.29 21.11
N PRO A 429 -20.16 31.14 21.33
CA PRO A 429 -18.75 30.75 21.44
C PRO A 429 -18.44 29.64 22.46
N THR A 430 -19.29 29.46 23.46
CA THR A 430 -19.19 28.42 24.49
C THR A 430 -20.19 27.27 24.30
N TYR A 431 -20.77 27.12 23.13
CA TYR A 431 -21.79 26.09 22.88
C TYR A 431 -21.24 24.68 22.94
N PHE A 432 -20.05 24.46 22.39
CA PHE A 432 -19.45 23.13 22.32
C PHE A 432 -18.52 22.89 23.50
N ASP A 433 -18.82 21.85 24.28
CA ASP A 433 -17.97 21.39 25.40
C ASP A 433 -16.69 20.73 24.87
N TYR A 434 -16.76 20.11 23.69
CA TYR A 434 -15.68 19.38 23.10
C TYR A 434 -15.54 19.70 21.62
N ILE A 435 -14.30 19.94 21.16
CA ILE A 435 -14.00 20.21 19.76
C ILE A 435 -12.86 19.28 19.32
N ILE A 436 -13.08 18.54 18.25
CA ILE A 436 -12.08 17.69 17.61
C ILE A 436 -11.79 18.23 16.22
N VAL A 437 -10.51 18.40 15.90
CA VAL A 437 -10.05 18.75 14.56
C VAL A 437 -9.21 17.59 14.04
N ASP A 438 -9.76 16.81 13.11
CA ASP A 438 -9.06 15.69 12.51
C ASP A 438 -8.16 16.19 11.38
N GLU A 439 -6.93 15.67 11.30
CA GLU A 439 -5.91 16.06 10.32
C GLU A 439 -5.66 17.58 10.27
N PHE A 440 -5.48 18.22 11.41
CA PHE A 440 -5.35 19.68 11.58
C PHE A 440 -4.15 20.33 10.83
N HIS A 441 -3.30 19.53 10.20
CA HIS A 441 -2.14 19.94 9.41
C HIS A 441 -2.46 20.20 7.92
N HIS A 442 -3.69 20.06 7.51
CA HIS A 442 -4.20 20.36 6.16
C HIS A 442 -4.88 21.69 6.06
#